data_498ab1522b1e39d99673d4ab475fde54
#
_entry.id   498ab1522b1e39d99673d4ab475fde54
#
_cell.length_a   1.000
_cell.length_b   1.000
_cell.length_c   1.000
_cell.angle_alpha   90.00
_cell.angle_beta   90.00
_cell.angle_gamma   90.00
#
_symmetry.space_group_name_H-M   'P 1'
#
loop_
_entity.id
_entity.type
_entity.pdbx_description
1 polymer ?
#
loop_
_entity_poly.entity_id
_entity_poly.type
_entity_poly.pdbx_seq_one_letter_code
_entity_poly.pdbx_strand_id
1 'polypeptide(L)'
;MQTDTNICLNCGAGSARDARLCANCAAPLVLDSKGSVAVWRLGEVRPEVLDGIARMIGKSLGLPVVVQPALLDPRPSRRPDWRGASATAFLNQVDRRAGSGKGRGTVFSLGITEENIVPGSAWNYLFGYAYLGQPSCVVTLHQMSSDSPSLRHLVRRAATIAIHEIGHNCGLDHHGYDEGIACVMTADTELDCLERLDEGTHRFCRACQLVVDRKLAGLRS
;
A
#
# COMPACT_ATOMS: atom_id res chain seq x y z
N MET A 1 15.52 -12.50 -29.91
CA MET A 1 14.10 -12.71 -29.57
C MET A 1 14.00 -12.72 -28.04
N GLN A 2 13.52 -11.65 -27.44
CA GLN A 2 13.23 -11.62 -26.01
C GLN A 2 11.96 -12.46 -25.80
N THR A 3 12.08 -13.55 -25.08
CA THR A 3 10.92 -14.35 -24.66
C THR A 3 10.22 -13.57 -23.55
N ASP A 4 9.12 -12.86 -23.89
CA ASP A 4 8.24 -12.22 -22.92
C ASP A 4 7.63 -13.31 -22.02
N THR A 5 8.21 -13.51 -20.85
CA THR A 5 7.70 -14.41 -19.82
C THR A 5 7.11 -13.63 -18.67
N ASN A 6 5.92 -14.01 -18.22
CA ASN A 6 5.36 -13.51 -16.97
C ASN A 6 6.09 -14.13 -15.78
N ILE A 7 6.58 -13.31 -14.86
CA ILE A 7 7.20 -13.78 -13.62
C ILE A 7 6.11 -13.97 -12.56
N CYS A 8 6.03 -15.15 -11.99
CA CYS A 8 5.10 -15.44 -10.90
C CYS A 8 5.50 -14.68 -9.63
N LEU A 9 4.62 -13.80 -9.14
CA LEU A 9 4.86 -13.01 -7.93
C LEU A 9 4.91 -13.85 -6.64
N ASN A 10 4.40 -15.09 -6.69
CA ASN A 10 4.40 -15.98 -5.53
C ASN A 10 5.69 -16.80 -5.37
N CYS A 11 6.30 -17.26 -6.47
CA CYS A 11 7.47 -18.15 -6.41
C CYS A 11 8.63 -17.72 -7.31
N GLY A 12 8.53 -16.62 -8.05
CA GLY A 12 9.57 -16.12 -8.95
C GLY A 12 9.74 -16.88 -10.26
N ALA A 13 8.99 -17.96 -10.50
CA ALA A 13 9.13 -18.77 -11.71
C ALA A 13 8.58 -18.04 -12.94
N GLY A 14 9.27 -18.14 -14.07
CA GLY A 14 8.78 -17.68 -15.37
C GLY A 14 7.66 -18.58 -15.89
N SER A 15 6.65 -17.99 -16.48
CA SER A 15 5.52 -18.68 -17.09
C SER A 15 5.21 -18.08 -18.46
N ALA A 16 4.54 -18.82 -19.32
CA ALA A 16 4.11 -18.29 -20.61
C ALA A 16 3.24 -17.05 -20.44
N ARG A 17 3.32 -16.11 -21.38
CA ARG A 17 2.65 -14.80 -21.32
C ARG A 17 1.13 -14.89 -21.14
N ASP A 18 0.51 -15.93 -21.68
CA ASP A 18 -0.93 -16.21 -21.64
C ASP A 18 -1.34 -17.20 -20.54
N ALA A 19 -0.39 -17.72 -19.76
CA ALA A 19 -0.69 -18.62 -18.66
C ALA A 19 -1.48 -17.91 -17.56
N ARG A 20 -2.64 -18.43 -17.18
CA ARG A 20 -3.46 -17.90 -16.08
C ARG A 20 -3.01 -18.36 -14.70
N LEU A 21 -2.29 -19.46 -14.64
CA LEU A 21 -1.74 -20.04 -13.41
C LEU A 21 -0.25 -20.31 -13.59
N CYS A 22 0.50 -20.10 -12.53
CA CYS A 22 1.92 -20.44 -12.50
C CYS A 22 2.10 -21.96 -12.59
N ALA A 23 2.88 -22.43 -13.55
CA ALA A 23 3.16 -23.86 -13.72
C ALA A 23 3.90 -24.47 -12.51
N ASN A 24 4.62 -23.64 -11.74
CA ASN A 24 5.40 -24.12 -10.59
C ASN A 24 4.61 -24.18 -9.27
N CYS A 25 3.72 -23.19 -9.00
CA CYS A 25 3.05 -23.10 -7.70
C CYS A 25 1.53 -22.94 -7.80
N ALA A 26 0.96 -23.05 -9.01
CA ALA A 26 -0.45 -22.88 -9.30
C ALA A 26 -1.06 -21.53 -8.82
N ALA A 27 -0.23 -20.56 -8.42
CA ALA A 27 -0.71 -19.22 -8.10
C ALA A 27 -1.26 -18.54 -9.36
N PRO A 28 -2.33 -17.74 -9.26
CA PRO A 28 -2.82 -16.96 -10.39
C PRO A 28 -1.70 -16.05 -10.92
N LEU A 29 -1.47 -16.10 -12.23
CA LEU A 29 -0.58 -15.18 -12.92
C LEU A 29 -1.40 -13.96 -13.31
N VAL A 30 -0.84 -12.79 -13.05
CA VAL A 30 -1.47 -11.54 -13.47
C VAL A 30 -1.21 -11.37 -14.96
N LEU A 31 -2.19 -11.77 -15.76
CA LEU A 31 -2.15 -11.59 -17.21
C LEU A 31 -2.42 -10.12 -17.53
N ASP A 32 -1.46 -9.47 -18.23
CA ASP A 32 -1.62 -8.14 -18.83
C ASP A 32 -2.48 -7.16 -18.00
N SER A 33 -2.19 -7.05 -16.69
CA SER A 33 -2.80 -5.98 -15.91
C SER A 33 -2.22 -4.67 -16.41
N LYS A 34 -3.04 -3.87 -17.10
CA LYS A 34 -2.69 -2.51 -17.52
C LYS A 34 -2.49 -1.59 -16.30
N GLY A 35 -2.06 -2.15 -15.15
CA GLY A 35 -1.83 -1.39 -13.94
C GLY A 35 -1.02 -2.13 -12.89
N SER A 36 -0.20 -1.40 -12.16
CA SER A 36 0.59 -1.90 -11.05
C SER A 36 0.56 -0.93 -9.86
N VAL A 37 0.89 -1.41 -8.68
CA VAL A 37 1.18 -0.56 -7.52
C VAL A 37 2.69 -0.39 -7.42
N ALA A 38 3.18 0.85 -7.44
CA ALA A 38 4.58 1.15 -7.17
C ALA A 38 4.78 1.39 -5.67
N VAL A 39 5.68 0.66 -5.04
CA VAL A 39 6.06 0.85 -3.63
C VAL A 39 7.40 1.57 -3.55
N TRP A 40 7.42 2.72 -2.90
CA TRP A 40 8.58 3.59 -2.73
C TRP A 40 9.08 3.55 -1.29
N ARG A 41 10.38 3.36 -1.14
CA ARG A 41 11.04 3.43 0.17
C ARG A 41 11.40 4.87 0.50
N LEU A 42 10.88 5.38 1.62
CA LEU A 42 11.12 6.71 2.16
C LEU A 42 12.01 6.56 3.41
N GLY A 43 13.31 6.74 3.25
CA GLY A 43 14.29 6.44 4.29
C GLY A 43 14.60 4.94 4.42
N GLU A 44 15.28 4.58 5.50
CA GLU A 44 15.68 3.20 5.74
C GLU A 44 14.48 2.36 6.18
N VAL A 45 14.10 1.42 5.34
CA VAL A 45 13.05 0.42 5.61
C VAL A 45 13.59 -0.94 5.23
N ARG A 46 13.41 -1.93 6.09
CA ARG A 46 13.90 -3.29 5.87
C ARG A 46 13.29 -3.91 4.61
N PRO A 47 14.11 -4.47 3.70
CA PRO A 47 13.61 -5.05 2.44
C PRO A 47 12.55 -6.13 2.65
N GLU A 48 12.72 -7.01 3.65
CA GLU A 48 11.78 -8.09 3.95
C GLU A 48 10.40 -7.59 4.39
N VAL A 49 10.33 -6.40 4.99
CA VAL A 49 9.06 -5.73 5.33
C VAL A 49 8.37 -5.26 4.05
N LEU A 50 9.11 -4.58 3.17
CA LEU A 50 8.60 -4.09 1.89
C LEU A 50 8.07 -5.24 1.02
N ASP A 51 8.84 -6.32 0.92
CA ASP A 51 8.45 -7.52 0.16
C ASP A 51 7.19 -8.18 0.74
N GLY A 52 7.09 -8.21 2.07
CA GLY A 52 5.92 -8.72 2.75
C GLY A 52 4.66 -7.89 2.47
N ILE A 53 4.78 -6.57 2.59
CA ILE A 53 3.70 -5.62 2.29
C ILE A 53 3.28 -5.75 0.82
N ALA A 54 4.24 -5.75 -0.11
CA ALA A 54 3.99 -5.88 -1.54
C ALA A 54 3.19 -7.15 -1.88
N ARG A 55 3.58 -8.30 -1.30
CA ARG A 55 2.84 -9.57 -1.50
C ARG A 55 1.40 -9.49 -0.99
N MET A 56 1.18 -8.90 0.19
CA MET A 56 -0.18 -8.79 0.74
C MET A 56 -1.06 -7.86 -0.08
N ILE A 57 -0.55 -6.69 -0.49
CA ILE A 57 -1.27 -5.75 -1.36
C ILE A 57 -1.61 -6.42 -2.69
N GLY A 58 -0.63 -7.05 -3.33
CA GLY A 58 -0.82 -7.74 -4.61
C GLY A 58 -1.90 -8.82 -4.54
N LYS A 59 -1.93 -9.60 -3.44
CA LYS A 59 -2.95 -10.61 -3.19
C LYS A 59 -4.34 -9.99 -2.96
N SER A 60 -4.41 -8.86 -2.24
CA SER A 60 -5.68 -8.20 -1.92
C SER A 60 -6.32 -7.52 -3.12
N LEU A 61 -5.51 -6.84 -3.94
CA LEU A 61 -5.99 -6.04 -5.07
C LEU A 61 -6.00 -6.80 -6.41
N GLY A 62 -5.34 -7.94 -6.48
CA GLY A 62 -5.15 -8.66 -7.74
C GLY A 62 -4.29 -7.89 -8.76
N LEU A 63 -3.39 -7.02 -8.27
CA LEU A 63 -2.49 -6.20 -9.08
C LEU A 63 -1.03 -6.58 -8.86
N PRO A 64 -0.16 -6.46 -9.86
CA PRO A 64 1.28 -6.49 -9.66
C PRO A 64 1.72 -5.37 -8.71
N VAL A 65 2.66 -5.67 -7.84
CA VAL A 65 3.27 -4.68 -6.94
C VAL A 65 4.77 -4.67 -7.20
N VAL A 66 5.32 -3.50 -7.48
CA VAL A 66 6.73 -3.31 -7.83
C VAL A 66 7.38 -2.44 -6.76
N VAL A 67 8.28 -3.03 -5.98
CA VAL A 67 9.13 -2.26 -5.07
C VAL A 67 10.17 -1.53 -5.90
N GLN A 68 10.17 -0.21 -5.80
CA GLN A 68 11.07 0.64 -6.57
C GLN A 68 12.48 0.62 -5.98
N PRO A 69 13.54 0.56 -6.79
CA PRO A 69 14.91 0.51 -6.30
C PRO A 69 15.37 1.83 -5.67
N ALA A 70 14.72 2.95 -6.02
CA ALA A 70 15.11 4.25 -5.54
C ALA A 70 14.70 4.47 -4.08
N LEU A 71 15.66 4.93 -3.28
CA LEU A 71 15.44 5.42 -1.92
C LEU A 71 15.08 6.91 -2.00
N LEU A 72 13.95 7.28 -1.40
CA LEU A 72 13.56 8.69 -1.26
C LEU A 72 14.06 9.24 0.09
N ASP A 73 14.55 10.47 0.07
CA ASP A 73 15.05 11.13 1.28
C ASP A 73 13.86 11.64 2.13
N PRO A 74 13.69 11.19 3.38
CA PRO A 74 12.60 11.65 4.24
C PRO A 74 12.80 13.07 4.79
N ARG A 75 14.06 13.58 4.83
CA ARG A 75 14.41 14.85 5.46
C ARG A 75 13.61 16.07 4.96
N PRO A 76 13.31 16.21 3.66
CA PRO A 76 12.48 17.33 3.18
C PRO A 76 11.06 17.38 3.77
N SER A 77 10.60 16.30 4.36
CA SER A 77 9.27 16.22 4.96
C SER A 77 9.26 16.56 6.46
N ARG A 78 10.42 16.64 7.11
CA ARG A 78 10.54 17.01 8.52
C ARG A 78 10.23 18.48 8.74
N ARG A 79 9.54 18.76 9.83
CA ARG A 79 9.20 20.12 10.29
C ARG A 79 9.71 20.30 11.72
N PRO A 80 10.49 21.35 12.02
CA PRO A 80 11.09 21.54 13.34
C PRO A 80 10.10 21.66 14.50
N ASP A 81 8.94 22.18 14.22
CA ASP A 81 7.84 22.44 15.17
C ASP A 81 6.77 21.35 15.21
N TRP A 82 6.94 20.26 14.43
CA TRP A 82 5.99 19.15 14.38
C TRP A 82 6.55 17.93 15.10
N ARG A 83 5.64 17.13 15.68
CA ARG A 83 6.00 15.85 16.33
C ARG A 83 6.42 14.76 15.35
N GLY A 84 6.19 14.98 14.06
CA GLY A 84 6.53 14.04 12.99
C GLY A 84 6.80 14.75 11.66
N ALA A 85 7.13 13.98 10.66
CA ALA A 85 7.30 14.45 9.30
C ALA A 85 5.93 14.74 8.66
N SER A 86 5.89 15.72 7.77
CA SER A 86 4.67 16.09 7.05
C SER A 86 4.20 14.98 6.10
N ALA A 87 3.04 14.39 6.36
CA ALA A 87 2.42 13.39 5.50
C ALA A 87 2.20 13.93 4.07
N THR A 88 1.73 15.18 3.94
CA THR A 88 1.57 15.86 2.64
C THR A 88 2.90 16.00 1.90
N ALA A 89 4.00 16.33 2.60
CA ALA A 89 5.30 16.45 1.95
C ALA A 89 5.82 15.10 1.46
N PHE A 90 5.54 14.00 2.17
CA PHE A 90 5.81 12.64 1.70
C PHE A 90 4.99 12.29 0.46
N LEU A 91 3.68 12.56 0.47
CA LEU A 91 2.84 12.35 -0.72
C LEU A 91 3.40 13.09 -1.93
N ASN A 92 3.77 14.36 -1.78
CA ASN A 92 4.35 15.16 -2.85
C ASN A 92 5.68 14.59 -3.37
N GLN A 93 6.47 13.91 -2.53
CA GLN A 93 7.68 13.21 -2.99
C GLN A 93 7.32 11.98 -3.84
N VAL A 94 6.37 11.16 -3.36
CA VAL A 94 5.89 9.98 -4.07
C VAL A 94 5.29 10.37 -5.41
N ASP A 95 4.42 11.39 -5.45
CA ASP A 95 3.78 11.90 -6.67
C ASP A 95 4.79 12.39 -7.71
N ARG A 96 5.79 13.17 -7.29
CA ARG A 96 6.85 13.63 -8.20
C ARG A 96 7.62 12.47 -8.83
N ARG A 97 7.87 11.40 -8.08
CA ARG A 97 8.56 10.22 -8.59
C ARG A 97 7.66 9.37 -9.48
N ALA A 98 6.40 9.17 -9.09
CA ALA A 98 5.40 8.51 -9.91
C ALA A 98 5.19 9.24 -11.25
N GLY A 99 5.11 10.57 -11.22
CA GLY A 99 4.97 11.40 -12.41
C GLY A 99 6.22 11.44 -13.32
N SER A 100 7.42 11.40 -12.74
CA SER A 100 8.68 11.37 -13.49
C SER A 100 8.99 10.00 -14.10
N GLY A 101 8.49 8.95 -13.43
CA GLY A 101 8.59 7.57 -13.92
C GLY A 101 7.28 7.14 -14.57
N LYS A 102 6.77 7.87 -15.59
CA LYS A 102 5.63 7.43 -16.41
C LYS A 102 5.95 6.12 -17.15
N GLY A 103 6.33 5.12 -16.38
CA GLY A 103 6.29 3.72 -16.78
C GLY A 103 4.81 3.40 -17.01
N ARG A 104 4.50 3.09 -18.24
CA ARG A 104 3.17 2.66 -18.66
C ARG A 104 2.63 1.64 -17.65
N GLY A 105 1.58 2.02 -16.91
CA GLY A 105 0.81 1.10 -16.10
C GLY A 105 0.90 1.20 -14.57
N THR A 106 1.58 2.17 -13.96
CA THR A 106 1.44 2.40 -12.51
C THR A 106 0.11 3.11 -12.25
N VAL A 107 -0.75 2.50 -11.43
CA VAL A 107 -2.07 3.03 -11.08
C VAL A 107 -2.12 3.62 -9.68
N PHE A 108 -1.34 3.06 -8.75
CA PHE A 108 -1.19 3.58 -7.40
C PHE A 108 0.28 3.65 -7.02
N SER A 109 0.63 4.61 -6.19
CA SER A 109 1.97 4.81 -5.64
C SER A 109 1.93 4.89 -4.12
N LEU A 110 2.61 3.99 -3.46
CA LEU A 110 2.65 3.85 -2.02
C LEU A 110 4.06 4.18 -1.50
N GLY A 111 4.15 5.17 -0.62
CA GLY A 111 5.36 5.44 0.16
C GLY A 111 5.34 4.66 1.47
N ILE A 112 6.45 4.02 1.84
CA ILE A 112 6.64 3.36 3.14
C ILE A 112 7.81 4.02 3.86
N THR A 113 7.62 4.37 5.15
CA THR A 113 8.63 5.04 5.98
C THR A 113 8.65 4.50 7.41
N GLU A 114 9.79 4.66 8.10
CA GLU A 114 9.93 4.47 9.57
C GLU A 114 9.71 5.79 10.32
N GLU A 115 9.62 6.92 9.63
CA GLU A 115 9.38 8.23 10.27
C GLU A 115 7.96 8.32 10.81
N ASN A 116 7.79 8.93 11.99
CA ASN A 116 6.45 9.34 12.41
C ASN A 116 5.87 10.35 11.42
N ILE A 117 4.64 10.15 10.97
CA ILE A 117 3.97 11.07 10.04
C ILE A 117 2.79 11.75 10.70
N VAL A 118 2.58 13.01 10.34
CA VAL A 118 1.46 13.81 10.83
C VAL A 118 0.89 14.71 9.72
N PRO A 119 -0.43 14.97 9.71
CA PRO A 119 -1.03 15.86 8.72
C PRO A 119 -0.85 17.35 9.09
N GLY A 120 -0.48 17.65 10.34
CA GLY A 120 -0.28 18.99 10.87
C GLY A 120 0.28 19.00 12.28
N SER A 121 0.67 20.18 12.80
CA SER A 121 1.33 20.34 14.09
C SER A 121 0.48 19.92 15.31
N ALA A 122 -0.84 19.91 15.19
CA ALA A 122 -1.76 19.49 16.25
C ALA A 122 -1.84 17.95 16.43
N TRP A 123 -1.28 17.18 15.51
CA TRP A 123 -1.36 15.73 15.51
C TRP A 123 -0.13 15.10 16.14
N ASN A 124 -0.30 13.96 16.79
CA ASN A 124 0.79 13.19 17.38
C ASN A 124 1.39 12.20 16.40
N TYR A 125 0.54 11.51 15.64
CA TYR A 125 0.93 10.51 14.62
C TYR A 125 -0.27 10.19 13.71
N LEU A 126 0.03 9.51 12.58
CA LEU A 126 -0.91 8.76 11.75
C LEU A 126 -0.25 7.44 11.37
N PHE A 127 -1.03 6.42 11.06
CA PHE A 127 -0.52 5.18 10.46
C PHE A 127 -0.38 5.28 8.95
N GLY A 128 -1.28 6.00 8.30
CA GLY A 128 -1.26 6.24 6.87
C GLY A 128 -1.89 7.57 6.51
N TYR A 129 -1.73 7.97 5.26
CA TYR A 129 -2.32 9.18 4.72
C TYR A 129 -2.50 9.09 3.21
N ALA A 130 -3.71 9.40 2.74
CA ALA A 130 -4.05 9.52 1.33
C ALA A 130 -5.01 10.70 1.12
N TYR A 131 -5.02 11.24 -0.09
CA TYR A 131 -6.13 12.08 -0.53
C TYR A 131 -7.16 11.25 -1.29
N LEU A 132 -8.43 11.49 -1.02
CA LEU A 132 -9.53 10.77 -1.62
C LEU A 132 -9.48 10.87 -3.16
N GLY A 133 -9.48 9.73 -3.81
CA GLY A 133 -9.46 9.63 -5.28
C GLY A 133 -8.11 9.93 -5.96
N GLN A 134 -7.08 10.37 -5.21
CA GLN A 134 -5.73 10.60 -5.75
C GLN A 134 -4.93 9.29 -5.81
N PRO A 135 -3.93 9.15 -6.69
CA PRO A 135 -3.25 7.88 -6.93
C PRO A 135 -2.18 7.52 -5.91
N SER A 136 -1.82 8.42 -4.99
CA SER A 136 -0.71 8.21 -4.07
C SER A 136 -1.14 8.18 -2.61
N CYS A 137 -0.45 7.36 -1.82
CA CYS A 137 -0.60 7.27 -0.38
C CYS A 137 0.75 7.02 0.31
N VAL A 138 0.79 7.22 1.62
CA VAL A 138 1.96 6.94 2.46
C VAL A 138 1.54 6.17 3.71
N VAL A 139 2.40 5.26 4.16
CA VAL A 139 2.22 4.46 5.38
C VAL A 139 3.50 4.53 6.20
N THR A 140 3.36 4.69 7.52
CA THR A 140 4.47 4.63 8.45
C THR A 140 4.50 3.33 9.24
N LEU A 141 5.71 2.87 9.55
CA LEU A 141 5.95 1.73 10.45
C LEU A 141 6.19 2.19 11.90
N HIS A 142 6.32 3.50 12.13
CA HIS A 142 6.80 4.07 13.39
C HIS A 142 6.05 3.53 14.61
N GLN A 143 4.75 3.78 14.72
CA GLN A 143 3.94 3.31 15.84
C GLN A 143 3.64 1.80 15.78
N MET A 144 3.66 1.22 14.58
CA MET A 144 3.42 -0.21 14.39
C MET A 144 4.52 -1.11 14.94
N SER A 145 5.69 -0.52 15.21
CA SER A 145 6.88 -1.21 15.76
C SER A 145 7.02 -1.03 17.28
N SER A 146 6.14 -0.28 17.94
CA SER A 146 6.29 0.16 19.33
C SER A 146 6.33 -0.99 20.35
N ASP A 147 5.62 -2.07 20.09
CA ASP A 147 5.53 -3.28 20.93
C ASP A 147 6.50 -4.40 20.47
N SER A 148 7.47 -4.08 19.63
CA SER A 148 8.44 -5.03 19.07
C SER A 148 7.77 -6.25 18.40
N PRO A 149 6.83 -6.06 17.47
CA PRO A 149 6.06 -7.14 16.88
C PRO A 149 6.96 -8.08 16.07
N SER A 150 6.53 -9.33 15.90
CA SER A 150 7.17 -10.20 14.92
C SER A 150 7.10 -9.57 13.51
N LEU A 151 8.05 -9.94 12.63
CA LEU A 151 8.04 -9.49 11.23
C LEU A 151 6.67 -9.72 10.56
N ARG A 152 6.03 -10.85 10.85
CA ARG A 152 4.71 -11.18 10.31
C ARG A 152 3.63 -10.19 10.77
N HIS A 153 3.62 -9.80 12.04
CA HIS A 153 2.66 -8.84 12.59
C HIS A 153 2.91 -7.45 12.02
N LEU A 154 4.15 -6.99 11.99
CA LEU A 154 4.49 -5.70 11.41
C LEU A 154 4.08 -5.60 9.93
N VAL A 155 4.39 -6.62 9.13
CA VAL A 155 3.98 -6.70 7.73
C VAL A 155 2.46 -6.68 7.59
N ARG A 156 1.73 -7.43 8.43
CA ARG A 156 0.27 -7.46 8.40
C ARG A 156 -0.34 -6.10 8.72
N ARG A 157 0.10 -5.45 9.81
CA ARG A 157 -0.34 -4.11 10.22
C ARG A 157 -0.15 -3.11 9.09
N ALA A 158 1.08 -3.00 8.58
CA ALA A 158 1.43 -2.07 7.52
C ALA A 158 0.68 -2.33 6.21
N ALA A 159 0.52 -3.60 5.82
CA ALA A 159 -0.23 -3.95 4.63
C ALA A 159 -1.73 -3.66 4.78
N THR A 160 -2.30 -3.86 5.97
CA THR A 160 -3.71 -3.51 6.25
C THR A 160 -3.94 -2.02 6.07
N ILE A 161 -3.09 -1.17 6.65
CA ILE A 161 -3.16 0.28 6.46
C ILE A 161 -2.92 0.65 5.00
N ALA A 162 -1.95 0.03 4.32
CA ALA A 162 -1.70 0.32 2.90
C ALA A 162 -2.92 -0.01 2.02
N ILE A 163 -3.63 -1.10 2.28
CA ILE A 163 -4.86 -1.47 1.57
C ILE A 163 -5.98 -0.45 1.88
N HIS A 164 -6.08 0.02 3.13
CA HIS A 164 -6.99 1.09 3.55
C HIS A 164 -6.72 2.38 2.78
N GLU A 165 -5.47 2.86 2.75
CA GLU A 165 -5.09 4.08 2.04
C GLU A 165 -5.32 3.97 0.52
N ILE A 166 -5.07 2.79 -0.07
CA ILE A 166 -5.41 2.53 -1.48
C ILE A 166 -6.95 2.53 -1.67
N GLY A 167 -7.73 2.15 -0.67
CA GLY A 167 -9.17 2.33 -0.66
C GLY A 167 -9.57 3.81 -0.82
N HIS A 168 -8.92 4.72 -0.10
CA HIS A 168 -9.09 6.16 -0.29
C HIS A 168 -8.67 6.61 -1.70
N ASN A 169 -7.59 6.06 -2.24
CA ASN A 169 -7.20 6.34 -3.63
C ASN A 169 -8.26 5.86 -4.64
N CYS A 170 -9.05 4.84 -4.30
CA CYS A 170 -10.20 4.41 -5.11
C CYS A 170 -11.45 5.29 -4.93
N GLY A 171 -11.44 6.24 -3.99
CA GLY A 171 -12.55 7.14 -3.68
C GLY A 171 -13.46 6.62 -2.55
N LEU A 172 -13.03 5.62 -1.79
CA LEU A 172 -13.75 5.13 -0.62
C LEU A 172 -13.53 6.07 0.57
N ASP A 173 -14.61 6.38 1.27
CA ASP A 173 -14.58 7.02 2.59
C ASP A 173 -14.64 5.95 3.69
N HIS A 174 -14.52 6.37 4.95
CA HIS A 174 -14.59 5.48 6.09
C HIS A 174 -16.01 4.93 6.32
N HIS A 175 -16.09 3.71 6.83
CA HIS A 175 -17.27 3.26 7.58
C HIS A 175 -17.19 3.77 9.02
N GLY A 176 -18.34 4.11 9.60
CA GLY A 176 -18.43 4.42 11.02
C GLY A 176 -18.07 3.21 11.88
N TYR A 177 -17.39 3.46 12.99
CA TYR A 177 -16.95 2.41 13.92
C TYR A 177 -18.12 1.59 14.49
N ASP A 178 -19.24 2.24 14.77
CA ASP A 178 -20.47 1.70 15.34
C ASP A 178 -21.34 0.94 14.35
N GLU A 179 -21.00 0.97 13.06
CA GLU A 179 -21.76 0.25 12.02
C GLU A 179 -21.55 -1.29 12.07
N GLY A 180 -20.57 -1.78 12.80
CA GLY A 180 -20.27 -3.21 12.91
C GLY A 180 -19.84 -3.88 11.61
N ILE A 181 -19.39 -3.11 10.62
CA ILE A 181 -18.99 -3.60 9.31
C ILE A 181 -17.55 -4.11 9.37
N ALA A 182 -17.36 -5.41 9.11
CA ALA A 182 -16.03 -5.99 8.94
C ALA A 182 -15.42 -5.55 7.61
N CYS A 183 -14.72 -4.41 7.59
CA CYS A 183 -14.12 -3.81 6.41
C CYS A 183 -12.79 -3.15 6.77
N VAL A 184 -11.82 -3.23 5.87
CA VAL A 184 -10.55 -2.50 6.02
C VAL A 184 -10.75 -0.97 6.03
N MET A 185 -11.88 -0.46 5.51
CA MET A 185 -12.24 0.96 5.53
C MET A 185 -12.94 1.42 6.81
N THR A 186 -13.07 0.56 7.82
CA THR A 186 -13.61 0.99 9.12
C THR A 186 -12.61 1.97 9.77
N ALA A 187 -13.09 3.17 10.11
CA ALA A 187 -12.28 4.18 10.78
C ALA A 187 -11.89 3.68 12.17
N ASP A 188 -10.62 3.82 12.48
CA ASP A 188 -10.12 3.58 13.82
C ASP A 188 -9.02 4.61 14.12
N THR A 189 -9.24 5.44 15.12
CA THR A 189 -8.42 6.62 15.40
C THR A 189 -7.56 6.48 16.65
N GLU A 190 -7.64 5.35 17.37
CA GLU A 190 -6.98 5.17 18.66
C GLU A 190 -5.91 4.06 18.66
N LEU A 191 -4.98 4.12 19.62
CA LEU A 191 -3.87 3.14 19.77
C LEU A 191 -4.35 1.69 20.01
N ASP A 192 -5.58 1.49 20.46
CA ASP A 192 -6.23 0.18 20.49
C ASP A 192 -6.34 -0.49 19.11
N CYS A 193 -6.02 0.28 18.07
CA CYS A 193 -5.93 -0.14 16.70
C CYS A 193 -4.91 -1.23 16.40
N LEU A 194 -3.79 -1.33 17.13
CA LEU A 194 -2.77 -2.35 16.83
C LEU A 194 -3.31 -3.76 17.05
N GLU A 195 -4.03 -4.00 18.14
CA GLU A 195 -4.69 -5.29 18.38
C GLU A 195 -5.70 -5.61 17.27
N ARG A 196 -6.48 -4.61 16.85
CA ARG A 196 -7.43 -4.78 15.75
C ARG A 196 -6.78 -4.98 14.40
N LEU A 197 -5.62 -4.35 14.14
CA LEU A 197 -4.83 -4.64 12.94
C LEU A 197 -4.30 -6.07 12.95
N ASP A 198 -4.03 -6.63 14.13
CA ASP A 198 -3.60 -8.00 14.28
C ASP A 198 -4.75 -9.01 14.14
N GLU A 199 -5.94 -8.69 14.66
CA GLU A 199 -7.12 -9.55 14.67
C GLU A 199 -8.10 -9.25 13.53
N GLY A 200 -8.13 -7.98 13.07
CA GLY A 200 -9.11 -7.45 12.13
C GLY A 200 -8.97 -7.96 10.70
N THR A 201 -9.88 -7.50 9.88
CA THR A 201 -9.88 -7.82 8.46
C THR A 201 -8.98 -6.86 7.68
N HIS A 202 -8.21 -7.40 6.75
CA HIS A 202 -7.46 -6.67 5.73
C HIS A 202 -8.19 -6.70 4.37
N ARG A 203 -9.51 -6.90 4.40
CA ARG A 203 -10.35 -7.03 3.20
C ARG A 203 -11.39 -5.92 3.14
N PHE A 204 -11.75 -5.54 1.96
CA PHE A 204 -12.92 -4.71 1.73
C PHE A 204 -14.20 -5.51 1.98
N CYS A 205 -15.23 -4.88 2.54
CA CYS A 205 -16.58 -5.43 2.51
C CYS A 205 -17.07 -5.47 1.05
N ARG A 206 -18.19 -6.16 0.80
CA ARG A 206 -18.72 -6.34 -0.56
C ARG A 206 -18.96 -5.00 -1.28
N ALA A 207 -19.49 -4.00 -0.59
CA ALA A 207 -19.78 -2.70 -1.18
C ALA A 207 -18.50 -1.97 -1.59
N CYS A 208 -17.51 -1.90 -0.70
CA CYS A 208 -16.21 -1.30 -0.98
C CYS A 208 -15.46 -2.04 -2.09
N GLN A 209 -15.50 -3.39 -2.09
CA GLN A 209 -14.86 -4.18 -3.15
C GLN A 209 -15.41 -3.83 -4.53
N LEU A 210 -16.74 -3.63 -4.67
CA LEU A 210 -17.33 -3.22 -5.94
C LEU A 210 -16.83 -1.86 -6.43
N VAL A 211 -16.56 -0.91 -5.52
CA VAL A 211 -15.98 0.39 -5.88
C VAL A 211 -14.55 0.22 -6.36
N VAL A 212 -13.73 -0.54 -5.62
CA VAL A 212 -12.35 -0.87 -5.99
C VAL A 212 -12.31 -1.55 -7.36
N ASP A 213 -13.14 -2.56 -7.58
CA ASP A 213 -13.18 -3.32 -8.85
C ASP A 213 -13.54 -2.41 -10.03
N ARG A 214 -14.51 -1.50 -9.87
CA ARG A 214 -14.88 -0.51 -10.90
C ARG A 214 -13.71 0.45 -11.19
N LYS A 215 -13.06 0.96 -10.16
CA LYS A 215 -11.88 1.84 -10.33
C LYS A 215 -10.79 1.12 -11.11
N LEU A 216 -10.46 -0.11 -10.74
CA LEU A 216 -9.45 -0.92 -11.41
C LEU A 216 -9.84 -1.29 -12.84
N ALA A 217 -11.13 -1.57 -13.10
CA ALA A 217 -11.62 -1.82 -14.45
C ALA A 217 -11.49 -0.59 -15.35
N GLY A 218 -11.82 0.62 -14.85
CA GLY A 218 -11.63 1.87 -15.58
C GLY A 218 -10.19 2.25 -15.87
N LEU A 219 -9.23 1.73 -15.09
CA LEU A 219 -7.80 1.91 -15.34
C LEU A 219 -7.24 0.92 -16.38
N ARG A 220 -8.03 -0.10 -16.74
CA ARG A 220 -7.69 -1.13 -17.74
C ARG A 220 -8.24 -0.83 -19.15
N SER A 221 -9.12 0.16 -19.26
CA SER A 221 -9.67 0.66 -20.55
C SER A 221 -8.78 1.75 -21.15
#